data_3faa35a1c04d46af6e6338cbee603079
#
_entry.id   3faa35a1c04d46af6e6338cbee603079
#
_cell.length_a   1.000
_cell.length_b   1.000
_cell.length_c   1.000
_cell.angle_alpha   90.00
_cell.angle_beta   90.00
_cell.angle_gamma   90.00
#
_symmetry.space_group_name_H-M   'P 1'
#
loop_
_entity.id
_entity.type
_entity.pdbx_description
1 polymer ?
#
loop_
_entity_poly.entity_id
_entity_poly.type
_entity_poly.pdbx_seq_one_letter_code
_entity_poly.pdbx_strand_id
1 'polypeptide(L)'
;MFRRSVFRHSPPRFFYQTLTTEAPVALAASSRRMILFCDHPLEHTDRLRIKTGDAVAAGQRIVPFMDASAYVVAPAAGSIRAVSAFVGDFGRNWTRIDLAVEDRGEADAGFAAAAGQVSMETVRRWMNGLPGGLDTEAISGAEAPIETLVVAATESDLFTVSAQYVLRHRTQNVRRGIDVLREITGAQRVILAVGRDTVQGMGHVHAEIRAVSNVYPASSHGLMLREVLGREIPPGTAPAKAGIAVVPVEAAAALGRSFAEKRVAMEKIVTVLDKTGRQSLFEVPVGTPVADLLASLDIRLDSSDRLIAGGPMTGICLYTDDYPVRPDTHCLLVQDAAAVGRAGSDPCINCGECVRICPARVPVNMLVRFLEAGKYETAAEEYDLFSCVDCGLCTCVCPARIPIFQYIRLAKYELTLSRAAEAENA
;
A
#
# COMPACT_ATOMS: atom_id res chain seq x y z
N MET A 1 25.79 -43.16 -10.42
CA MET A 1 24.37 -42.89 -10.75
C MET A 1 23.72 -42.23 -9.53
N PHE A 2 23.76 -40.90 -9.45
CA PHE A 2 23.23 -40.16 -8.30
C PHE A 2 21.72 -40.07 -8.47
N ARG A 3 20.96 -40.77 -7.65
CA ARG A 3 19.50 -40.52 -7.46
C ARG A 3 19.34 -39.13 -6.90
N ARG A 4 19.09 -38.13 -7.75
CA ARG A 4 18.60 -36.83 -7.29
C ARG A 4 17.23 -37.08 -6.65
N SER A 5 17.20 -37.00 -5.33
CA SER A 5 15.94 -37.01 -4.59
C SER A 5 15.10 -35.80 -5.09
N VAL A 6 13.90 -36.05 -5.57
CA VAL A 6 12.92 -35.04 -5.97
C VAL A 6 12.66 -34.04 -4.83
N PHE A 7 12.99 -34.41 -3.60
CA PHE A 7 12.79 -33.67 -2.36
C PHE A 7 13.99 -32.83 -1.87
N ARG A 8 15.05 -32.66 -2.67
CA ARG A 8 16.26 -31.92 -2.28
C ARG A 8 16.50 -30.64 -3.07
N HIS A 9 15.49 -29.98 -3.59
CA HIS A 9 15.67 -28.62 -4.08
C HIS A 9 15.39 -27.64 -2.94
N SER A 10 16.39 -26.82 -2.62
CA SER A 10 16.16 -25.63 -1.82
C SER A 10 15.12 -24.77 -2.54
N PRO A 11 14.12 -24.22 -1.82
CA PRO A 11 13.13 -23.37 -2.45
C PRO A 11 13.83 -22.18 -3.13
N PRO A 12 13.27 -21.65 -4.23
CA PRO A 12 13.83 -20.49 -4.91
C PRO A 12 13.89 -19.30 -3.96
N ARG A 13 14.92 -18.46 -4.12
CA ARG A 13 15.05 -17.21 -3.40
C ARG A 13 14.85 -16.07 -4.37
N PHE A 14 14.00 -15.14 -4.00
CA PHE A 14 13.75 -13.90 -4.74
C PHE A 14 14.37 -12.74 -3.96
N PHE A 15 14.88 -11.76 -4.68
CA PHE A 15 15.54 -10.60 -4.07
C PHE A 15 14.80 -9.34 -4.50
N TYR A 16 14.70 -8.39 -3.58
CA TYR A 16 14.19 -7.06 -3.93
C TYR A 16 15.14 -6.38 -4.91
N GLN A 17 14.57 -5.64 -5.84
CA GLN A 17 15.36 -4.89 -6.81
C GLN A 17 16.07 -3.71 -6.14
N THR A 18 17.30 -3.44 -6.60
CA THR A 18 18.04 -2.25 -6.18
C THR A 18 17.77 -1.09 -7.13
N LEU A 19 17.59 0.10 -6.59
CA LEU A 19 17.37 1.32 -7.37
C LEU A 19 18.59 1.63 -8.25
N THR A 20 18.38 1.61 -9.56
CA THR A 20 19.38 1.98 -10.58
C THR A 20 19.08 3.33 -11.24
N THR A 21 17.84 3.82 -11.12
CA THR A 21 17.38 5.08 -11.70
C THR A 21 17.72 6.23 -10.76
N GLU A 22 18.36 7.28 -11.26
CA GLU A 22 18.76 8.41 -10.42
C GLU A 22 17.62 9.39 -10.11
N ALA A 23 16.71 9.61 -11.06
CA ALA A 23 15.61 10.55 -10.89
C ALA A 23 14.29 10.02 -11.48
N PRO A 24 13.13 10.35 -10.88
CA PRO A 24 11.84 10.06 -11.49
C PRO A 24 11.61 10.95 -12.72
N VAL A 25 10.84 10.43 -13.65
CA VAL A 25 10.33 11.22 -14.77
C VAL A 25 9.07 11.92 -14.29
N ALA A 26 9.09 13.25 -14.16
CA ALA A 26 7.88 14.02 -13.91
C ALA A 26 6.94 13.91 -15.13
N LEU A 27 5.63 13.77 -14.89
CA LEU A 27 4.67 13.91 -15.99
C LEU A 27 4.81 15.29 -16.61
N ALA A 28 5.15 15.34 -17.89
CA ALA A 28 5.35 16.60 -18.62
C ALA A 28 4.05 17.40 -18.79
N ALA A 29 2.91 16.73 -18.77
CA ALA A 29 1.59 17.34 -18.79
C ALA A 29 0.86 16.98 -17.50
N SER A 30 0.44 17.98 -16.74
CA SER A 30 -0.49 17.75 -15.63
C SER A 30 -1.78 17.14 -16.18
N SER A 31 -2.24 16.06 -15.60
CA SER A 31 -3.56 15.55 -15.92
C SER A 31 -4.61 16.63 -15.70
N ARG A 32 -5.48 16.84 -16.69
CA ARG A 32 -6.62 17.77 -16.55
C ARG A 32 -7.77 17.21 -15.70
N ARG A 33 -7.56 16.00 -15.20
CA ARG A 33 -8.55 15.28 -14.40
C ARG A 33 -7.84 14.58 -13.25
N MET A 34 -8.46 14.61 -12.08
CA MET A 34 -8.05 13.80 -10.94
C MET A 34 -9.23 12.96 -10.46
N ILE A 35 -8.94 11.77 -9.97
CA ILE A 35 -9.93 10.84 -9.41
C ILE A 35 -9.56 10.60 -7.95
N LEU A 36 -10.50 10.82 -7.05
CA LEU A 36 -10.30 10.60 -5.62
C LEU A 36 -11.28 9.52 -5.15
N PHE A 37 -10.79 8.59 -4.35
CA PHE A 37 -11.64 7.61 -3.67
C PHE A 37 -11.78 7.98 -2.20
N CYS A 38 -13.02 8.24 -1.78
CA CYS A 38 -13.38 8.37 -0.38
C CYS A 38 -13.76 6.98 0.15
N ASP A 39 -13.18 6.62 1.29
CA ASP A 39 -13.43 5.33 1.96
C ASP A 39 -14.77 5.35 2.72
N HIS A 40 -15.82 5.57 1.96
CA HIS A 40 -17.21 5.54 2.39
C HIS A 40 -18.05 5.19 1.15
N PRO A 41 -18.92 4.18 1.21
CA PRO A 41 -19.79 3.85 0.08
C PRO A 41 -20.77 5.00 -0.20
N LEU A 42 -21.15 5.16 -1.45
CA LEU A 42 -22.22 6.08 -1.84
C LEU A 42 -23.54 5.31 -1.90
N GLU A 43 -24.44 5.60 -0.98
CA GLU A 43 -25.77 5.00 -0.92
C GLU A 43 -26.85 5.98 -1.42
N HIS A 44 -28.02 5.46 -1.80
CA HIS A 44 -29.12 6.30 -2.31
C HIS A 44 -29.71 7.24 -1.26
N THR A 45 -29.52 6.94 0.02
CA THR A 45 -29.99 7.72 1.16
C THR A 45 -29.01 8.80 1.61
N ASP A 46 -27.78 8.77 1.09
CA ASP A 46 -26.72 9.68 1.50
C ASP A 46 -27.04 11.14 1.13
N ARG A 47 -26.81 12.01 2.10
CA ARG A 47 -26.88 13.46 1.90
C ARG A 47 -25.50 13.99 1.52
N LEU A 48 -25.30 14.23 0.23
CA LEU A 48 -24.07 14.83 -0.26
C LEU A 48 -23.99 16.31 0.14
N ARG A 49 -22.83 16.69 0.66
CA ARG A 49 -22.45 18.09 0.93
C ARG A 49 -21.88 18.78 -0.29
N ILE A 50 -21.36 17.97 -1.23
CA ILE A 50 -20.71 18.43 -2.45
C ILE A 50 -21.58 18.13 -3.67
N LYS A 51 -21.44 18.94 -4.72
CA LYS A 51 -22.16 18.78 -5.99
C LYS A 51 -21.27 19.11 -7.18
N THR A 52 -21.69 18.66 -8.35
CA THR A 52 -21.05 19.01 -9.61
C THR A 52 -21.01 20.52 -9.80
N GLY A 53 -19.84 21.04 -10.17
CA GLY A 53 -19.57 22.46 -10.35
C GLY A 53 -19.00 23.17 -9.12
N ASP A 54 -18.97 22.53 -7.94
CA ASP A 54 -18.33 23.13 -6.77
C ASP A 54 -16.84 23.34 -7.01
N ALA A 55 -16.36 24.55 -6.76
CA ALA A 55 -14.94 24.89 -6.86
C ALA A 55 -14.15 24.28 -5.68
N VAL A 56 -12.95 23.85 -5.96
CA VAL A 56 -12.05 23.19 -5.00
C VAL A 56 -10.65 23.78 -5.10
N ALA A 57 -10.07 24.21 -3.98
CA ALA A 57 -8.70 24.67 -3.90
C ALA A 57 -7.70 23.51 -3.74
N ALA A 58 -6.45 23.69 -4.20
CA ALA A 58 -5.38 22.71 -3.98
C ALA A 58 -5.11 22.55 -2.47
N GLY A 59 -5.05 21.32 -1.98
CA GLY A 59 -4.89 21.02 -0.55
C GLY A 59 -6.20 21.13 0.27
N GLN A 60 -7.32 21.49 -0.35
CA GLN A 60 -8.60 21.59 0.33
C GLN A 60 -9.08 20.21 0.79
N ARG A 61 -9.58 20.18 2.03
CA ARG A 61 -10.26 19.02 2.58
C ARG A 61 -11.70 18.97 2.08
N ILE A 62 -12.03 17.96 1.30
CA ILE A 62 -13.36 17.69 0.76
C ILE A 62 -14.04 16.66 1.67
N VAL A 63 -15.14 17.03 2.29
CA VAL A 63 -16.01 16.15 3.09
C VAL A 63 -17.28 15.90 2.28
N PRO A 64 -17.42 14.72 1.62
CA PRO A 64 -18.51 14.50 0.69
C PRO A 64 -19.88 14.38 1.33
N PHE A 65 -19.95 13.90 2.58
CA PHE A 65 -21.17 13.51 3.24
C PHE A 65 -21.52 14.46 4.38
N MET A 66 -22.84 14.64 4.66
CA MET A 66 -23.31 15.42 5.81
C MET A 66 -23.19 14.62 7.11
N ASP A 67 -23.41 13.33 7.03
CA ASP A 67 -23.57 12.43 8.18
C ASP A 67 -22.33 11.55 8.43
N ALA A 68 -21.23 11.72 7.66
CA ALA A 68 -19.99 11.01 7.83
C ALA A 68 -18.77 11.95 7.92
N SER A 69 -17.77 11.55 8.69
CA SER A 69 -16.51 12.28 8.86
C SER A 69 -15.47 11.97 7.79
N ALA A 70 -15.74 11.00 6.92
CA ALA A 70 -14.87 10.61 5.83
C ALA A 70 -14.55 11.81 4.92
N TYR A 71 -13.28 11.95 4.53
CA TYR A 71 -12.86 13.04 3.69
C TYR A 71 -11.73 12.62 2.76
N VAL A 72 -11.52 13.41 1.73
CA VAL A 72 -10.34 13.35 0.85
C VAL A 72 -9.71 14.73 0.76
N VAL A 73 -8.43 14.79 0.35
CA VAL A 73 -7.72 16.05 0.12
C VAL A 73 -7.53 16.23 -1.38
N ALA A 74 -7.88 17.41 -1.88
CA ALA A 74 -7.72 17.74 -3.29
C ALA A 74 -6.24 17.91 -3.64
N PRO A 75 -5.68 17.14 -4.59
CA PRO A 75 -4.27 17.27 -4.99
C PRO A 75 -3.99 18.51 -5.85
N ALA A 76 -5.01 19.06 -6.47
CA ALA A 76 -4.95 20.23 -7.32
C ALA A 76 -6.23 21.06 -7.20
N ALA A 77 -6.16 22.33 -7.58
CA ALA A 77 -7.33 23.19 -7.68
C ALA A 77 -8.16 22.86 -8.91
N GLY A 78 -9.46 23.10 -8.84
CA GLY A 78 -10.38 22.83 -9.94
C GLY A 78 -11.82 22.85 -9.52
N SER A 79 -12.66 22.05 -10.18
CA SER A 79 -14.07 21.89 -9.86
C SER A 79 -14.50 20.42 -9.85
N ILE A 80 -15.50 20.09 -9.03
CA ILE A 80 -16.08 18.75 -8.97
C ILE A 80 -16.84 18.49 -10.27
N ARG A 81 -16.43 17.48 -11.01
CA ARG A 81 -17.05 17.08 -12.27
C ARG A 81 -18.17 16.06 -12.06
N ALA A 82 -17.92 15.08 -11.18
CA ALA A 82 -18.88 14.01 -10.90
C ALA A 82 -18.61 13.41 -9.51
N VAL A 83 -19.66 12.87 -8.92
CA VAL A 83 -19.61 12.01 -7.74
C VAL A 83 -20.36 10.74 -8.07
N SER A 84 -19.76 9.56 -7.88
CA SER A 84 -20.35 8.27 -8.25
C SER A 84 -19.89 7.16 -7.32
N ALA A 85 -20.65 6.07 -7.27
CA ALA A 85 -20.18 4.83 -6.63
C ALA A 85 -19.10 4.16 -7.47
N PHE A 86 -18.14 3.52 -6.82
CA PHE A 86 -17.10 2.72 -7.45
C PHE A 86 -16.92 1.42 -6.69
N VAL A 87 -16.93 0.30 -7.41
CA VAL A 87 -16.71 -1.03 -6.84
C VAL A 87 -15.25 -1.41 -7.04
N GLY A 88 -14.55 -1.57 -5.94
CA GLY A 88 -13.14 -1.96 -5.92
C GLY A 88 -12.93 -3.44 -5.61
N ASP A 89 -11.79 -3.75 -5.00
CA ASP A 89 -11.38 -5.11 -4.67
C ASP A 89 -12.35 -5.79 -3.73
N PHE A 90 -12.60 -7.08 -3.96
CA PHE A 90 -13.51 -7.91 -3.17
C PHE A 90 -14.93 -7.33 -3.03
N GLY A 91 -15.37 -6.48 -3.99
CA GLY A 91 -16.67 -5.84 -3.94
C GLY A 91 -16.77 -4.67 -2.96
N ARG A 92 -15.65 -4.18 -2.41
CA ARG A 92 -15.64 -3.00 -1.53
C ARG A 92 -16.10 -1.77 -2.29
N ASN A 93 -17.08 -1.08 -1.73
CA ASN A 93 -17.65 0.10 -2.35
C ASN A 93 -16.95 1.36 -1.84
N TRP A 94 -16.60 2.25 -2.78
CA TRP A 94 -16.05 3.57 -2.52
C TRP A 94 -16.89 4.64 -3.18
N THR A 95 -16.79 5.86 -2.66
CA THR A 95 -17.30 7.04 -3.37
C THR A 95 -16.17 7.62 -4.21
N ARG A 96 -16.39 7.67 -5.51
CA ARG A 96 -15.50 8.27 -6.50
C ARG A 96 -15.87 9.73 -6.72
N ILE A 97 -14.89 10.61 -6.62
CA ILE A 97 -15.00 12.03 -6.90
C ILE A 97 -14.06 12.36 -8.06
N ASP A 98 -14.62 12.79 -9.18
CA ASP A 98 -13.86 13.26 -10.34
C ASP A 98 -13.70 14.78 -10.25
N LEU A 99 -12.46 15.26 -10.35
CA LEU A 99 -12.12 16.68 -10.41
C LEU A 99 -11.66 17.07 -11.81
N ALA A 100 -12.18 18.18 -12.32
CA ALA A 100 -11.58 18.89 -13.46
C ALA A 100 -10.52 19.85 -12.92
N VAL A 101 -9.28 19.70 -13.35
CA VAL A 101 -8.15 20.49 -12.86
C VAL A 101 -8.03 21.82 -13.61
N GLU A 102 -7.72 22.89 -12.90
CA GLU A 102 -7.48 24.22 -13.42
C GLU A 102 -6.00 24.60 -13.28
N ASP A 103 -5.41 25.17 -14.35
CA ASP A 103 -3.97 25.49 -14.40
C ASP A 103 -3.56 26.61 -13.42
N ARG A 104 -4.53 27.44 -12.95
CA ARG A 104 -4.30 28.58 -12.06
C ARG A 104 -5.33 28.65 -10.95
N GLY A 105 -5.39 27.59 -10.14
CA GLY A 105 -6.28 27.54 -8.99
C GLY A 105 -5.61 28.02 -7.70
N GLU A 106 -6.43 28.41 -6.74
CA GLU A 106 -5.97 28.81 -5.41
C GLU A 106 -5.51 27.62 -4.57
N ALA A 107 -4.59 27.84 -3.65
CA ALA A 107 -4.23 26.88 -2.62
C ALA A 107 -5.09 27.12 -1.37
N ASP A 108 -5.53 26.04 -0.73
CA ASP A 108 -6.27 26.13 0.54
C ASP A 108 -5.36 26.60 1.68
N ALA A 109 -5.78 27.66 2.36
CA ALA A 109 -5.07 28.20 3.51
C ALA A 109 -5.33 27.46 4.82
N GLY A 110 -6.28 26.54 4.86
CA GLY A 110 -6.72 25.88 6.09
C GLY A 110 -5.62 25.08 6.77
N PHE A 111 -4.88 24.26 6.00
CA PHE A 111 -3.75 23.54 6.56
C PHE A 111 -2.58 24.48 6.91
N ALA A 112 -2.30 25.50 6.10
CA ALA A 112 -1.24 26.46 6.40
C ALA A 112 -1.45 27.16 7.75
N ALA A 113 -2.69 27.48 8.10
CA ALA A 113 -3.06 28.03 9.39
C ALA A 113 -2.89 27.01 10.54
N ALA A 114 -3.24 25.74 10.30
CA ALA A 114 -3.14 24.65 11.27
C ALA A 114 -1.69 24.16 11.48
N ALA A 115 -0.83 24.25 10.46
CA ALA A 115 0.54 23.73 10.46
C ALA A 115 1.49 24.44 11.45
N GLY A 116 1.06 25.55 12.05
CA GLY A 116 1.82 26.23 13.13
C GLY A 116 1.90 25.40 14.41
N GLN A 117 1.02 24.42 14.60
CA GLN A 117 1.02 23.51 15.74
C GLN A 117 1.05 22.07 15.25
N VAL A 118 2.10 21.35 15.60
CA VAL A 118 2.21 19.92 15.37
C VAL A 118 1.34 19.19 16.40
N SER A 119 0.31 18.49 15.93
CA SER A 119 -0.57 17.74 16.82
C SER A 119 -1.23 16.56 16.10
N MET A 120 -1.61 15.53 16.85
CA MET A 120 -2.35 14.38 16.31
C MET A 120 -3.68 14.81 15.67
N GLU A 121 -4.35 15.82 16.25
CA GLU A 121 -5.59 16.37 15.69
C GLU A 121 -5.35 16.99 14.31
N THR A 122 -4.31 17.81 14.14
CA THR A 122 -3.93 18.37 12.84
C THR A 122 -3.64 17.26 11.82
N VAL A 123 -2.92 16.20 12.23
CA VAL A 123 -2.59 15.08 11.35
C VAL A 123 -3.85 14.31 10.94
N ARG A 124 -4.71 13.94 11.88
CA ARG A 124 -5.99 13.26 11.57
C ARG A 124 -6.90 14.09 10.67
N ARG A 125 -6.91 15.40 10.86
CA ARG A 125 -7.77 16.31 10.12
C ARG A 125 -7.34 16.52 8.67
N TRP A 126 -6.04 16.46 8.36
CA TRP A 126 -5.50 16.88 7.07
C TRP A 126 -4.69 15.82 6.33
N MET A 127 -4.21 14.78 7.02
CA MET A 127 -3.19 13.87 6.49
C MET A 127 -3.75 12.52 6.03
N ASN A 128 -5.08 12.37 5.95
CA ASN A 128 -5.66 11.20 5.31
C ASN A 128 -5.36 11.24 3.81
N GLY A 129 -4.83 10.14 3.29
CA GLY A 129 -4.46 10.05 1.89
C GLY A 129 -3.10 10.65 1.52
N LEU A 130 -2.19 10.88 2.49
CA LEU A 130 -0.81 11.21 2.20
C LEU A 130 -0.13 10.10 1.36
N PRO A 131 0.74 10.47 0.40
CA PRO A 131 1.57 9.52 -0.32
C PRO A 131 2.30 8.58 0.62
N GLY A 132 2.29 7.29 0.30
CA GLY A 132 2.80 6.22 1.16
C GLY A 132 1.74 5.56 2.04
N GLY A 133 0.54 6.15 2.19
CA GLY A 133 -0.55 5.57 2.96
C GLY A 133 -0.33 5.69 4.48
N LEU A 134 -0.42 6.90 5.03
CA LEU A 134 -0.36 7.10 6.48
C LEU A 134 -1.64 6.61 7.14
N ASP A 135 -1.52 5.59 7.98
CA ASP A 135 -2.61 5.14 8.84
C ASP A 135 -2.63 5.98 10.14
N THR A 136 -3.52 6.98 10.18
CA THR A 136 -3.62 7.89 11.33
C THR A 136 -4.19 7.22 12.57
N GLU A 137 -4.98 6.17 12.43
CA GLU A 137 -5.51 5.40 13.56
C GLU A 137 -4.41 4.55 14.19
N ALA A 138 -3.61 3.87 13.37
CA ALA A 138 -2.50 3.05 13.87
C ALA A 138 -1.44 3.85 14.64
N ILE A 139 -1.28 5.15 14.36
CA ILE A 139 -0.32 6.01 15.08
C ILE A 139 -0.95 6.81 16.22
N SER A 140 -2.28 6.76 16.37
CA SER A 140 -3.00 7.58 17.34
C SER A 140 -2.79 7.19 18.80
N GLY A 141 -2.33 5.96 19.04
CA GLY A 141 -2.23 5.40 20.38
C GLY A 141 -3.60 5.10 21.03
N ALA A 142 -4.68 5.02 20.24
CA ALA A 142 -6.03 4.79 20.78
C ALA A 142 -6.18 3.40 21.44
N GLU A 143 -5.49 2.37 20.93
CA GLU A 143 -5.53 1.03 21.50
C GLU A 143 -4.48 0.82 22.60
N ALA A 144 -3.30 1.42 22.45
CA ALA A 144 -2.21 1.44 23.44
C ALA A 144 -1.26 2.61 23.14
N PRO A 145 -0.57 3.19 24.15
CA PRO A 145 0.46 4.20 23.92
C PRO A 145 1.54 3.68 22.98
N ILE A 146 1.91 4.47 21.98
CA ILE A 146 2.96 4.09 21.03
C ILE A 146 4.33 4.29 21.66
N GLU A 147 4.98 3.20 22.06
CA GLU A 147 6.32 3.21 22.64
C GLU A 147 7.41 3.18 21.56
N THR A 148 7.16 2.44 20.47
CA THR A 148 8.10 2.25 19.37
C THR A 148 7.49 2.63 18.05
N LEU A 149 8.14 3.55 17.33
CA LEU A 149 7.81 3.91 15.97
C LEU A 149 8.79 3.21 15.01
N VAL A 150 8.28 2.47 14.04
CA VAL A 150 9.07 1.85 12.97
C VAL A 150 8.76 2.54 11.65
N VAL A 151 9.73 3.27 11.10
CA VAL A 151 9.63 3.84 9.76
C VAL A 151 10.14 2.80 8.77
N ALA A 152 9.25 2.27 7.94
CA ALA A 152 9.56 1.23 6.98
C ALA A 152 10.11 1.83 5.68
N ALA A 153 11.42 1.75 5.49
CA ALA A 153 12.14 2.15 4.29
C ALA A 153 12.59 0.92 3.48
N THR A 154 11.74 -0.09 3.43
CA THR A 154 11.90 -1.33 2.69
C THR A 154 10.88 -1.40 1.56
N GLU A 155 11.19 -2.11 0.49
CA GLU A 155 10.27 -2.24 -0.64
C GLU A 155 9.13 -3.22 -0.35
N SER A 156 7.93 -2.91 -0.84
CA SER A 156 6.73 -3.72 -0.61
C SER A 156 6.68 -4.99 -1.47
N ASP A 157 7.28 -4.94 -2.67
CA ASP A 157 7.28 -6.06 -3.62
C ASP A 157 8.60 -6.10 -4.43
N LEU A 158 8.82 -7.14 -5.23
CA LEU A 158 10.09 -7.46 -5.87
C LEU A 158 10.67 -6.35 -6.75
N PHE A 159 9.82 -5.65 -7.51
CA PHE A 159 10.25 -4.65 -8.49
C PHE A 159 9.96 -3.22 -8.07
N THR A 160 9.50 -3.00 -6.85
CA THR A 160 9.33 -1.65 -6.31
C THR A 160 10.70 -1.06 -5.93
N VAL A 161 10.87 0.25 -6.14
CA VAL A 161 12.08 0.99 -5.76
C VAL A 161 11.74 2.38 -5.19
N SER A 162 10.47 2.62 -4.92
CA SER A 162 9.96 3.92 -4.44
C SER A 162 10.49 4.29 -3.06
N ALA A 163 10.56 3.33 -2.13
CA ALA A 163 11.08 3.56 -0.79
C ALA A 163 12.57 3.91 -0.80
N GLN A 164 13.37 3.20 -1.62
CA GLN A 164 14.80 3.49 -1.81
C GLN A 164 15.01 4.88 -2.41
N TYR A 165 14.16 5.27 -3.40
CA TYR A 165 14.21 6.60 -4.00
C TYR A 165 13.94 7.70 -2.96
N VAL A 166 12.85 7.58 -2.20
CA VAL A 166 12.49 8.53 -1.15
C VAL A 166 13.60 8.65 -0.12
N LEU A 167 14.14 7.54 0.34
CA LEU A 167 15.22 7.53 1.32
C LEU A 167 16.48 8.22 0.81
N ARG A 168 16.84 8.02 -0.46
CA ARG A 168 18.05 8.59 -1.09
C ARG A 168 17.89 10.07 -1.41
N HIS A 169 16.74 10.46 -1.98
CA HIS A 169 16.56 11.81 -2.55
C HIS A 169 15.74 12.75 -1.66
N ARG A 170 15.05 12.24 -0.63
CA ARG A 170 14.19 13.03 0.26
C ARG A 170 14.51 12.86 1.74
N THR A 171 15.77 12.52 2.04
CA THR A 171 16.25 12.26 3.42
C THR A 171 15.89 13.38 4.39
N GLN A 172 15.97 14.67 3.95
CA GLN A 172 15.62 15.78 4.82
C GLN A 172 14.15 15.80 5.20
N ASN A 173 13.25 15.46 4.26
CA ASN A 173 11.83 15.36 4.54
C ASN A 173 11.54 14.15 5.44
N VAL A 174 12.24 13.03 5.25
CA VAL A 174 12.13 11.85 6.13
C VAL A 174 12.52 12.23 7.57
N ARG A 175 13.62 12.96 7.78
CA ARG A 175 14.05 13.42 9.10
C ARG A 175 12.97 14.27 9.78
N ARG A 176 12.46 15.27 9.06
CA ARG A 176 11.38 16.14 9.57
C ARG A 176 10.12 15.34 9.88
N GLY A 177 9.77 14.39 9.05
CA GLY A 177 8.63 13.50 9.28
C GLY A 177 8.80 12.63 10.51
N ILE A 178 10.00 12.10 10.75
CA ILE A 178 10.34 11.37 11.98
C ILE A 178 10.17 12.26 13.20
N ASP A 179 10.62 13.51 13.15
CA ASP A 179 10.49 14.45 14.26
C ASP A 179 9.02 14.75 14.55
N VAL A 180 8.21 15.01 13.52
CA VAL A 180 6.76 15.20 13.65
C VAL A 180 6.09 13.95 14.23
N LEU A 181 6.39 12.77 13.69
CA LEU A 181 5.82 11.50 14.18
C LEU A 181 6.18 11.25 15.66
N ARG A 182 7.42 11.53 16.05
CA ARG A 182 7.84 11.41 17.46
C ARG A 182 7.06 12.35 18.35
N GLU A 183 6.87 13.60 17.93
CA GLU A 183 6.13 14.61 18.68
C GLU A 183 4.68 14.22 18.88
N ILE A 184 3.98 13.77 17.83
CA ILE A 184 2.55 13.43 17.90
C ILE A 184 2.24 12.11 18.58
N THR A 185 3.19 11.14 18.54
CA THR A 185 2.99 9.81 19.14
C THR A 185 3.55 9.71 20.56
N GLY A 186 4.51 10.56 20.90
CA GLY A 186 5.28 10.44 22.15
C GLY A 186 6.24 9.25 22.16
N ALA A 187 6.49 8.59 21.02
CA ALA A 187 7.31 7.40 20.93
C ALA A 187 8.73 7.65 21.44
N GLN A 188 9.15 6.83 22.41
CA GLN A 188 10.49 6.93 22.99
C GLN A 188 11.56 6.34 22.08
N ARG A 189 11.21 5.32 21.31
CA ARG A 189 12.10 4.64 20.37
C ARG A 189 11.63 4.82 18.95
N VAL A 190 12.55 5.25 18.06
CA VAL A 190 12.28 5.33 16.61
C VAL A 190 13.30 4.49 15.87
N ILE A 191 12.81 3.57 15.04
CA ILE A 191 13.62 2.68 14.21
C ILE A 191 13.35 3.03 12.75
N LEU A 192 14.40 3.18 11.95
CA LEU A 192 14.34 3.21 10.51
C LEU A 192 14.74 1.84 9.98
N ALA A 193 13.76 1.08 9.49
CA ALA A 193 13.97 -0.24 8.89
C ALA A 193 14.35 -0.08 7.42
N VAL A 194 15.57 -0.47 7.05
CA VAL A 194 16.16 -0.23 5.71
C VAL A 194 16.60 -1.54 5.10
N GLY A 195 16.39 -1.71 3.79
CA GLY A 195 16.98 -2.84 3.06
C GLY A 195 18.50 -2.87 3.22
N ARG A 196 19.08 -4.04 3.48
CA ARG A 196 20.50 -4.21 3.79
C ARG A 196 21.44 -3.55 2.80
N ASP A 197 21.08 -3.59 1.51
CA ASP A 197 21.88 -3.03 0.42
C ASP A 197 21.77 -1.49 0.33
N THR A 198 20.82 -0.89 1.04
CA THR A 198 20.54 0.57 1.03
C THR A 198 21.16 1.31 2.22
N VAL A 199 21.66 0.59 3.21
CA VAL A 199 22.20 1.18 4.48
C VAL A 199 23.41 2.09 4.24
N GLN A 200 24.19 1.82 3.18
CA GLN A 200 25.42 2.57 2.92
C GLN A 200 25.13 4.00 2.41
N GLY A 201 25.81 4.99 2.98
CA GLY A 201 25.70 6.39 2.55
C GLY A 201 24.57 7.19 3.21
N MET A 202 23.82 6.61 4.15
CA MET A 202 22.79 7.32 4.89
C MET A 202 23.40 8.22 5.95
N GLY A 203 23.09 9.51 5.87
CA GLY A 203 23.42 10.46 6.93
C GLY A 203 22.55 10.25 8.18
N HIS A 204 22.77 11.05 9.21
CA HIS A 204 22.00 11.01 10.45
C HIS A 204 20.48 11.25 10.20
N VAL A 205 19.60 10.35 10.67
CA VAL A 205 18.15 10.39 10.38
C VAL A 205 17.26 10.46 11.63
N HIS A 206 17.79 10.83 12.77
CA HIS A 206 17.07 10.94 14.06
C HIS A 206 16.36 9.63 14.49
N ALA A 207 16.83 8.49 14.02
CA ALA A 207 16.29 7.16 14.31
C ALA A 207 17.42 6.13 14.40
N GLU A 208 17.15 5.03 15.06
CA GLU A 208 17.99 3.84 15.06
C GLU A 208 17.87 3.13 13.72
N ILE A 209 18.95 3.01 12.95
CA ILE A 209 18.93 2.30 11.68
C ILE A 209 19.05 0.80 11.92
N ARG A 210 18.09 0.03 11.38
CA ARG A 210 18.08 -1.43 11.39
C ARG A 210 18.00 -1.97 9.99
N ALA A 211 18.95 -2.86 9.65
CA ALA A 211 18.98 -3.53 8.35
C ALA A 211 17.97 -4.66 8.30
N VAL A 212 17.21 -4.72 7.22
CA VAL A 212 16.28 -5.79 6.88
C VAL A 212 16.85 -6.59 5.71
N SER A 213 16.68 -7.90 5.71
CA SER A 213 17.14 -8.77 4.64
C SER A 213 16.61 -8.33 3.27
N ASN A 214 17.43 -8.43 2.23
CA ASN A 214 17.01 -8.18 0.86
C ASN A 214 16.34 -9.38 0.17
N VAL A 215 16.14 -10.47 0.90
CA VAL A 215 15.42 -11.66 0.40
C VAL A 215 13.93 -11.48 0.62
N TYR A 216 13.16 -11.55 -0.46
CA TYR A 216 11.70 -11.51 -0.39
C TYR A 216 11.14 -12.71 0.39
N PRO A 217 10.20 -12.53 1.29
CA PRO A 217 9.41 -11.32 1.61
C PRO A 217 9.80 -10.66 2.96
N ALA A 218 11.08 -10.48 3.24
CA ALA A 218 11.55 -9.95 4.53
C ALA A 218 10.91 -8.59 4.92
N SER A 219 10.44 -7.81 3.94
CA SER A 219 9.77 -6.53 4.15
C SER A 219 8.30 -6.65 4.56
N SER A 220 7.68 -7.84 4.53
CA SER A 220 6.33 -8.00 5.07
C SER A 220 6.31 -7.63 6.55
N HIS A 221 5.28 -6.91 7.00
CA HIS A 221 5.24 -6.28 8.32
C HIS A 221 5.65 -7.23 9.46
N GLY A 222 5.07 -8.43 9.51
CA GLY A 222 5.39 -9.39 10.58
C GLY A 222 6.85 -9.83 10.59
N LEU A 223 7.43 -10.12 9.41
CA LEU A 223 8.82 -10.55 9.31
C LEU A 223 9.79 -9.39 9.54
N MET A 224 9.50 -8.20 9.01
CA MET A 224 10.28 -7.00 9.23
C MET A 224 10.32 -6.66 10.73
N LEU A 225 9.18 -6.61 11.39
CA LEU A 225 9.10 -6.30 12.82
C LEU A 225 9.86 -7.33 13.67
N ARG A 226 9.77 -8.62 13.34
CA ARG A 226 10.58 -9.66 13.99
C ARG A 226 12.07 -9.39 13.81
N GLU A 227 12.52 -9.01 12.61
CA GLU A 227 13.95 -8.77 12.33
C GLU A 227 14.46 -7.53 13.05
N VAL A 228 13.70 -6.41 13.05
CA VAL A 228 14.17 -5.15 13.63
C VAL A 228 13.94 -5.02 15.14
N LEU A 229 12.95 -5.71 15.69
CA LEU A 229 12.62 -5.67 17.13
C LEU A 229 13.19 -6.86 17.89
N GLY A 230 13.54 -7.97 17.21
CA GLY A 230 13.95 -9.22 17.84
C GLY A 230 12.83 -9.96 18.58
N ARG A 231 11.56 -9.57 18.35
CA ARG A 231 10.38 -10.22 18.93
C ARG A 231 9.26 -10.38 17.90
N GLU A 232 8.41 -11.36 18.07
CA GLU A 232 7.24 -11.58 17.25
C GLU A 232 6.01 -10.86 17.83
N ILE A 233 5.13 -10.43 16.93
CA ILE A 233 3.80 -9.95 17.28
C ILE A 233 2.85 -11.12 17.02
N PRO A 234 1.92 -11.43 17.95
CA PRO A 234 0.98 -12.51 17.74
C PRO A 234 0.21 -12.38 16.42
N PRO A 235 0.03 -13.48 15.67
CA PRO A 235 -0.74 -13.47 14.42
C PRO A 235 -2.13 -12.86 14.59
N GLY A 236 -2.58 -12.09 13.61
CA GLY A 236 -3.88 -11.42 13.67
C GLY A 236 -3.97 -10.24 14.64
N THR A 237 -2.88 -9.90 15.34
CA THR A 237 -2.83 -8.73 16.23
C THR A 237 -2.26 -7.52 15.50
N ALA A 238 -2.97 -6.40 15.54
CA ALA A 238 -2.44 -5.14 15.02
C ALA A 238 -1.21 -4.69 15.84
N PRO A 239 -0.12 -4.24 15.21
CA PRO A 239 1.07 -3.75 15.92
C PRO A 239 0.76 -2.66 16.95
N ALA A 240 -0.23 -1.82 16.71
CA ALA A 240 -0.66 -0.76 17.61
C ALA A 240 -1.08 -1.28 18.99
N LYS A 241 -1.70 -2.47 19.08
CA LYS A 241 -2.03 -3.12 20.36
C LYS A 241 -0.80 -3.50 21.18
N ALA A 242 0.34 -3.68 20.52
CA ALA A 242 1.62 -3.96 21.15
C ALA A 242 2.47 -2.68 21.37
N GLY A 243 1.87 -1.49 21.25
CA GLY A 243 2.56 -0.20 21.39
C GLY A 243 3.53 0.11 20.25
N ILE A 244 3.31 -0.46 19.06
CA ILE A 244 4.19 -0.30 17.90
C ILE A 244 3.39 0.35 16.77
N ALA A 245 3.88 1.49 16.26
CA ALA A 245 3.37 2.07 15.02
C ALA A 245 4.34 1.78 13.86
N VAL A 246 3.81 1.41 12.72
CA VAL A 246 4.58 1.22 11.47
C VAL A 246 4.14 2.28 10.47
N VAL A 247 5.09 3.07 9.97
CA VAL A 247 4.84 4.15 9.02
C VAL A 247 5.74 3.96 7.80
N PRO A 248 5.19 3.91 6.57
CA PRO A 248 6.00 3.89 5.36
C PRO A 248 6.90 5.13 5.26
N VAL A 249 8.13 4.96 4.77
CA VAL A 249 9.09 6.07 4.65
C VAL A 249 8.58 7.21 3.77
N GLU A 250 7.80 6.90 2.75
CA GLU A 250 7.19 7.90 1.89
C GLU A 250 6.13 8.72 2.64
N ALA A 251 5.32 8.09 3.48
CA ALA A 251 4.36 8.78 4.33
C ALA A 251 5.06 9.69 5.35
N ALA A 252 6.16 9.22 5.94
CA ALA A 252 6.99 10.06 6.81
C ALA A 252 7.57 11.26 6.04
N ALA A 253 8.10 11.05 4.82
CA ALA A 253 8.62 12.13 4.00
C ALA A 253 7.54 13.15 3.60
N ALA A 254 6.35 12.66 3.18
CA ALA A 254 5.22 13.52 2.83
C ALA A 254 4.74 14.34 4.02
N LEU A 255 4.66 13.73 5.21
CA LEU A 255 4.34 14.42 6.46
C LEU A 255 5.34 15.51 6.77
N GLY A 256 6.63 15.20 6.75
CA GLY A 256 7.70 16.17 7.02
C GLY A 256 7.72 17.32 6.03
N ARG A 257 7.46 17.05 4.74
CA ARG A 257 7.33 18.05 3.68
C ARG A 257 6.12 18.94 3.90
N SER A 258 4.97 18.35 4.27
CA SER A 258 3.73 19.09 4.51
C SER A 258 3.90 20.17 5.57
N PHE A 259 4.46 19.82 6.72
CA PHE A 259 4.72 20.79 7.79
C PHE A 259 5.80 21.82 7.42
N ALA A 260 6.83 21.44 6.67
CA ALA A 260 7.87 22.33 6.23
C ALA A 260 7.38 23.39 5.23
N GLU A 261 6.56 22.97 4.27
CA GLU A 261 6.02 23.81 3.20
C GLU A 261 4.67 24.45 3.56
N LYS A 262 4.09 24.07 4.71
CA LYS A 262 2.76 24.48 5.16
C LYS A 262 1.66 24.22 4.12
N ARG A 263 1.80 23.13 3.36
CA ARG A 263 0.82 22.61 2.42
C ARG A 263 0.78 21.08 2.48
N VAL A 264 -0.36 20.48 2.23
CA VAL A 264 -0.46 19.02 2.18
C VAL A 264 0.30 18.51 0.94
N ALA A 265 1.31 17.68 1.16
CA ALA A 265 2.09 17.08 0.08
C ALA A 265 1.29 15.91 -0.52
N MET A 266 0.99 15.97 -1.82
CA MET A 266 0.17 14.99 -2.52
C MET A 266 0.93 14.28 -3.66
N GLU A 267 2.23 14.56 -3.81
CA GLU A 267 3.06 13.97 -4.86
C GLU A 267 3.56 12.58 -4.43
N LYS A 268 3.16 11.56 -5.18
CA LYS A 268 3.42 10.13 -4.97
C LYS A 268 4.55 9.63 -5.89
N ILE A 269 5.45 8.81 -5.35
CA ILE A 269 6.44 8.09 -6.14
C ILE A 269 5.88 6.73 -6.55
N VAL A 270 5.82 6.47 -7.85
CA VAL A 270 5.28 5.24 -8.42
C VAL A 270 6.29 4.57 -9.33
N THR A 271 6.53 3.29 -9.12
CA THR A 271 7.28 2.45 -10.05
C THR A 271 6.34 1.94 -11.14
N VAL A 272 6.70 2.08 -12.41
CA VAL A 272 5.93 1.52 -13.52
C VAL A 272 6.78 0.49 -14.24
N LEU A 273 6.21 -0.70 -14.44
CA LEU A 273 6.80 -1.77 -15.24
C LEU A 273 5.95 -1.96 -16.51
N ASP A 274 6.57 -1.80 -17.66
CA ASP A 274 5.90 -2.01 -18.94
C ASP A 274 5.87 -3.49 -19.35
N LYS A 275 5.24 -3.79 -20.50
CA LYS A 275 5.11 -5.15 -21.06
C LYS A 275 6.47 -5.84 -21.30
N THR A 276 7.55 -5.08 -21.45
CA THR A 276 8.90 -5.60 -21.70
C THR A 276 9.67 -5.85 -20.40
N GLY A 277 9.09 -5.50 -19.24
CA GLY A 277 9.75 -5.52 -17.94
C GLY A 277 10.66 -4.32 -17.68
N ARG A 278 10.63 -3.30 -18.56
CA ARG A 278 11.36 -2.05 -18.33
C ARG A 278 10.73 -1.31 -17.17
N GLN A 279 11.58 -0.92 -16.21
CA GLN A 279 11.19 -0.15 -15.05
C GLN A 279 11.39 1.34 -15.29
N SER A 280 10.40 2.11 -14.90
CA SER A 280 10.43 3.58 -14.85
C SER A 280 9.88 4.07 -13.52
N LEU A 281 10.39 5.21 -13.04
CA LEU A 281 9.99 5.80 -11.76
C LEU A 281 9.37 7.17 -12.02
N PHE A 282 8.18 7.40 -11.46
CA PHE A 282 7.42 8.64 -11.65
C PHE A 282 7.10 9.30 -10.32
N GLU A 283 7.05 10.63 -10.36
CA GLU A 283 6.47 11.46 -9.33
C GLU A 283 5.20 12.09 -9.89
N VAL A 284 4.05 11.72 -9.33
CA VAL A 284 2.73 12.17 -9.80
C VAL A 284 1.83 12.53 -8.62
N PRO A 285 0.89 13.47 -8.77
CA PRO A 285 -0.11 13.73 -7.76
C PRO A 285 -0.96 12.48 -7.47
N VAL A 286 -1.31 12.26 -6.21
CA VAL A 286 -2.36 11.30 -5.83
C VAL A 286 -3.65 11.68 -6.57
N GLY A 287 -4.35 10.70 -7.11
CA GLY A 287 -5.54 10.94 -7.93
C GLY A 287 -5.28 11.03 -9.43
N THR A 288 -4.02 11.04 -9.88
CA THR A 288 -3.72 10.98 -11.33
C THR A 288 -4.31 9.68 -11.90
N PRO A 289 -5.12 9.75 -12.99
CA PRO A 289 -5.62 8.56 -13.65
C PRO A 289 -4.47 7.69 -14.17
N VAL A 290 -4.55 6.38 -13.96
CA VAL A 290 -3.54 5.43 -14.45
C VAL A 290 -3.42 5.49 -15.98
N ALA A 291 -4.55 5.68 -16.68
CA ALA A 291 -4.58 5.87 -18.14
C ALA A 291 -3.65 7.01 -18.60
N ASP A 292 -3.67 8.16 -17.90
CA ASP A 292 -2.83 9.31 -18.25
C ASP A 292 -1.35 9.02 -18.01
N LEU A 293 -1.03 8.28 -16.95
CA LEU A 293 0.33 7.84 -16.66
C LEU A 293 0.85 6.87 -17.73
N LEU A 294 0.04 5.87 -18.12
CA LEU A 294 0.40 4.94 -19.19
C LEU A 294 0.56 5.64 -20.54
N ALA A 295 -0.34 6.59 -20.85
CA ALA A 295 -0.25 7.38 -22.08
C ALA A 295 1.03 8.21 -22.16
N SER A 296 1.52 8.75 -21.04
CA SER A 296 2.79 9.50 -20.99
C SER A 296 4.02 8.64 -21.29
N LEU A 297 3.87 7.31 -21.25
CA LEU A 297 4.90 6.31 -21.54
C LEU A 297 4.72 5.63 -22.88
N ASP A 298 3.72 6.03 -23.69
CA ASP A 298 3.30 5.33 -24.89
C ASP A 298 2.92 3.86 -24.67
N ILE A 299 2.53 3.50 -23.43
CA ILE A 299 2.08 2.15 -23.09
C ILE A 299 0.61 2.03 -23.47
N ARG A 300 0.32 1.13 -24.40
CA ARG A 300 -1.04 0.77 -24.80
C ARG A 300 -1.44 -0.55 -24.18
N LEU A 301 -2.63 -0.57 -23.58
CA LEU A 301 -3.26 -1.78 -23.06
C LEU A 301 -4.10 -2.43 -24.18
N ASP A 302 -3.82 -3.68 -24.47
CA ASP A 302 -4.69 -4.52 -25.27
C ASP A 302 -5.75 -5.18 -24.36
N SER A 303 -6.89 -5.58 -24.93
CA SER A 303 -8.04 -6.10 -24.17
C SER A 303 -7.75 -7.33 -23.31
N SER A 304 -6.67 -8.05 -23.61
CA SER A 304 -6.24 -9.26 -22.91
C SER A 304 -5.05 -9.03 -21.96
N ASP A 305 -4.48 -7.83 -21.94
CA ASP A 305 -3.40 -7.48 -21.03
C ASP A 305 -3.92 -7.35 -19.59
N ARG A 306 -3.01 -7.46 -18.64
CA ARG A 306 -3.31 -7.21 -17.25
C ARG A 306 -2.65 -5.94 -16.78
N LEU A 307 -3.44 -5.05 -16.21
CA LEU A 307 -2.97 -3.91 -15.45
C LEU A 307 -3.05 -4.27 -13.97
N ILE A 308 -1.93 -4.19 -13.27
CA ILE A 308 -1.81 -4.60 -11.88
C ILE A 308 -1.34 -3.40 -11.05
N ALA A 309 -2.12 -3.02 -10.05
CA ALA A 309 -1.70 -2.09 -9.00
C ALA A 309 -0.99 -2.86 -7.89
N GLY A 310 0.24 -2.47 -7.59
CA GLY A 310 1.16 -3.22 -6.73
C GLY A 310 2.20 -3.97 -7.54
N GLY A 311 2.98 -4.84 -6.89
CA GLY A 311 4.02 -5.62 -7.54
C GLY A 311 3.51 -6.97 -8.07
N PRO A 312 4.39 -7.78 -8.68
CA PRO A 312 4.02 -9.06 -9.28
C PRO A 312 3.59 -10.12 -8.27
N MET A 313 3.95 -9.98 -7.01
CA MET A 313 3.69 -10.98 -5.97
C MET A 313 2.40 -10.73 -5.20
N THR A 314 2.10 -9.47 -4.91
CA THR A 314 1.00 -9.07 -4.01
C THR A 314 -0.01 -8.13 -4.66
N GLY A 315 0.25 -7.67 -5.88
CA GLY A 315 -0.58 -6.72 -6.60
C GLY A 315 -1.98 -7.22 -6.93
N ILE A 316 -2.85 -6.30 -7.29
CA ILE A 316 -4.25 -6.50 -7.60
C ILE A 316 -4.49 -6.12 -9.05
N CYS A 317 -5.13 -7.01 -9.81
CA CYS A 317 -5.47 -6.74 -11.20
C CYS A 317 -6.62 -5.73 -11.26
N LEU A 318 -6.40 -4.62 -11.94
CA LEU A 318 -7.42 -3.61 -12.18
C LEU A 318 -8.25 -4.00 -13.41
N TYR A 319 -9.56 -3.81 -13.32
CA TYR A 319 -10.48 -4.07 -14.44
C TYR A 319 -10.64 -2.85 -15.38
N THR A 320 -10.05 -1.72 -15.00
CA THR A 320 -10.07 -0.46 -15.76
C THR A 320 -8.80 0.33 -15.51
N ASP A 321 -8.31 1.05 -16.50
CA ASP A 321 -7.24 2.05 -16.37
C ASP A 321 -7.77 3.43 -15.92
N ASP A 322 -9.10 3.61 -15.91
CA ASP A 322 -9.79 4.75 -15.29
C ASP A 322 -9.82 4.61 -13.75
N TYR A 323 -8.65 4.32 -13.21
CA TYR A 323 -8.36 4.11 -11.80
C TYR A 323 -7.30 5.13 -11.36
N PRO A 324 -7.40 5.71 -10.15
CA PRO A 324 -6.43 6.70 -9.70
C PRO A 324 -5.13 6.06 -9.19
N VAL A 325 -4.05 6.80 -9.32
CA VAL A 325 -2.88 6.58 -8.45
C VAL A 325 -3.31 6.90 -7.02
N ARG A 326 -3.33 5.89 -6.18
CA ARG A 326 -3.73 6.01 -4.77
C ARG A 326 -2.52 6.31 -3.87
N PRO A 327 -2.75 6.77 -2.63
CA PRO A 327 -1.67 6.98 -1.66
C PRO A 327 -0.78 5.75 -1.44
N ASP A 328 -1.34 4.56 -1.53
CA ASP A 328 -0.71 3.26 -1.34
C ASP A 328 -0.25 2.59 -2.65
N THR A 329 -0.39 3.25 -3.81
CA THR A 329 0.06 2.72 -5.10
C THR A 329 1.59 2.85 -5.22
N HIS A 330 2.33 1.80 -4.90
CA HIS A 330 3.80 1.78 -5.00
C HIS A 330 4.30 1.37 -6.38
N CYS A 331 3.50 0.57 -7.11
CA CYS A 331 3.86 0.05 -8.41
C CYS A 331 2.62 -0.09 -9.31
N LEU A 332 2.82 0.10 -10.60
CA LEU A 332 1.92 -0.30 -11.66
C LEU A 332 2.67 -1.24 -12.58
N LEU A 333 2.11 -2.42 -12.83
CA LEU A 333 2.69 -3.42 -13.72
C LEU A 333 1.72 -3.68 -14.87
N VAL A 334 2.21 -3.53 -16.09
CA VAL A 334 1.50 -3.92 -17.31
C VAL A 334 2.06 -5.26 -17.79
N GLN A 335 1.24 -6.29 -17.71
CA GLN A 335 1.59 -7.64 -18.12
C GLN A 335 0.97 -7.96 -19.47
N ASP A 336 1.83 -8.29 -20.44
CA ASP A 336 1.42 -8.75 -21.77
C ASP A 336 0.56 -10.02 -21.65
N ALA A 337 -0.49 -10.10 -22.44
CA ALA A 337 -1.39 -11.25 -22.51
C ALA A 337 -0.66 -12.57 -22.78
N ALA A 338 0.39 -12.54 -23.61
CA ALA A 338 1.21 -13.71 -23.94
C ALA A 338 2.03 -14.23 -22.75
N ALA A 339 2.37 -13.33 -21.79
CA ALA A 339 3.11 -13.66 -20.59
C ALA A 339 2.20 -14.11 -19.42
N VAL A 340 0.88 -14.03 -19.58
CA VAL A 340 -0.08 -14.40 -18.55
C VAL A 340 -0.18 -15.91 -18.40
N GLY A 341 0.33 -16.45 -17.31
CA GLY A 341 0.10 -17.83 -16.90
C GLY A 341 -1.37 -18.06 -16.54
N ARG A 342 -1.99 -19.09 -17.12
CA ARG A 342 -3.36 -19.48 -16.72
C ARG A 342 -3.32 -20.15 -15.35
N ALA A 343 -4.28 -19.80 -14.48
CA ALA A 343 -4.52 -20.55 -13.27
C ALA A 343 -4.90 -21.99 -13.64
N GLY A 344 -4.42 -22.97 -12.88
CA GLY A 344 -4.78 -24.37 -13.03
C GLY A 344 -6.13 -24.66 -12.39
N SER A 345 -6.85 -25.60 -12.97
CA SER A 345 -8.05 -26.22 -12.38
C SER A 345 -7.76 -27.61 -11.79
N ASP A 346 -6.49 -28.02 -11.82
CA ASP A 346 -6.09 -29.33 -11.32
C ASP A 346 -6.10 -29.34 -9.79
N PRO A 347 -6.51 -30.46 -9.18
CA PRO A 347 -6.52 -30.57 -7.73
C PRO A 347 -5.10 -30.55 -7.15
N CYS A 348 -4.99 -30.21 -5.86
CA CYS A 348 -3.74 -30.22 -5.14
C CYS A 348 -3.10 -31.63 -5.13
N ILE A 349 -1.91 -31.75 -5.72
CA ILE A 349 -1.13 -33.02 -5.77
C ILE A 349 -0.33 -33.29 -4.48
N ASN A 350 -0.48 -32.46 -3.47
CA ASN A 350 0.19 -32.57 -2.16
C ASN A 350 1.72 -32.66 -2.21
N CYS A 351 2.38 -31.95 -3.14
CA CYS A 351 3.83 -31.97 -3.31
C CYS A 351 4.60 -31.24 -2.19
N GLY A 352 3.94 -30.37 -1.41
CA GLY A 352 4.50 -29.63 -0.28
C GLY A 352 5.39 -28.44 -0.62
N GLU A 353 5.52 -28.05 -1.91
CA GLU A 353 6.35 -26.89 -2.31
C GLU A 353 5.90 -25.59 -1.63
N CYS A 354 4.58 -25.38 -1.54
CA CYS A 354 4.00 -24.21 -0.88
C CYS A 354 4.32 -24.14 0.61
N VAL A 355 4.44 -25.30 1.29
CA VAL A 355 4.83 -25.36 2.71
C VAL A 355 6.33 -25.10 2.86
N ARG A 356 7.17 -25.67 1.97
CA ARG A 356 8.63 -25.48 2.03
C ARG A 356 9.06 -24.05 1.81
N ILE A 357 8.37 -23.32 0.92
CA ILE A 357 8.71 -21.91 0.63
C ILE A 357 8.12 -20.94 1.65
N CYS A 358 7.13 -21.36 2.43
CA CYS A 358 6.42 -20.46 3.34
C CYS A 358 7.34 -19.91 4.45
N PRO A 359 7.57 -18.58 4.53
CA PRO A 359 8.44 -18.00 5.54
C PRO A 359 7.84 -18.06 6.95
N ALA A 360 6.50 -18.13 7.04
CA ALA A 360 5.76 -18.27 8.29
C ALA A 360 5.49 -19.72 8.67
N ARG A 361 5.95 -20.71 7.84
CA ARG A 361 5.77 -22.16 8.06
C ARG A 361 4.32 -22.62 8.22
N VAL A 362 3.39 -21.89 7.63
CA VAL A 362 1.97 -22.24 7.62
C VAL A 362 1.77 -23.54 6.82
N PRO A 363 0.88 -24.45 7.24
CA PRO A 363 0.57 -25.68 6.52
C PRO A 363 -0.30 -25.42 5.28
N VAL A 364 0.27 -24.68 4.31
CA VAL A 364 -0.45 -24.14 3.13
C VAL A 364 -1.16 -25.22 2.32
N ASN A 365 -0.60 -26.43 2.23
CA ASN A 365 -1.23 -27.54 1.54
C ASN A 365 -2.57 -27.98 2.19
N MET A 366 -2.69 -27.82 3.51
CA MET A 366 -3.95 -28.04 4.22
C MET A 366 -4.88 -26.84 4.03
N LEU A 367 -4.38 -25.61 4.19
CA LEU A 367 -5.17 -24.40 3.96
C LEU A 367 -5.89 -24.46 2.61
N VAL A 368 -5.18 -24.75 1.50
CA VAL A 368 -5.79 -24.81 0.16
C VAL A 368 -7.05 -25.65 0.14
N ARG A 369 -7.04 -26.84 0.74
CA ARG A 369 -8.18 -27.77 0.75
C ARG A 369 -9.39 -27.22 1.49
N PHE A 370 -9.17 -26.56 2.61
CA PHE A 370 -10.25 -25.96 3.40
C PHE A 370 -10.78 -24.69 2.73
N LEU A 371 -9.89 -23.89 2.14
CA LEU A 371 -10.27 -22.67 1.43
C LEU A 371 -11.05 -22.96 0.15
N GLU A 372 -10.65 -23.97 -0.65
CA GLU A 372 -11.41 -24.44 -1.81
C GLU A 372 -12.81 -24.99 -1.42
N ALA A 373 -12.94 -25.54 -0.23
CA ALA A 373 -14.20 -26.01 0.31
C ALA A 373 -15.03 -24.93 1.03
N GLY A 374 -14.58 -23.66 1.05
CA GLY A 374 -15.25 -22.55 1.74
C GLY A 374 -15.26 -22.64 3.26
N LYS A 375 -14.39 -23.48 3.87
CA LYS A 375 -14.30 -23.69 5.32
C LYS A 375 -13.30 -22.73 5.95
N TYR A 376 -13.63 -21.44 5.95
CA TYR A 376 -12.70 -20.38 6.33
C TYR A 376 -12.41 -20.35 7.82
N GLU A 377 -13.43 -20.58 8.68
CA GLU A 377 -13.27 -20.63 10.13
C GLU A 377 -12.32 -21.76 10.54
N THR A 378 -12.53 -22.98 10.00
CA THR A 378 -11.64 -24.11 10.26
C THR A 378 -10.21 -23.83 9.79
N ALA A 379 -10.06 -23.17 8.64
CA ALA A 379 -8.74 -22.76 8.13
C ALA A 379 -8.04 -21.75 9.07
N ALA A 380 -8.80 -20.88 9.71
CA ALA A 380 -8.29 -19.91 10.66
C ALA A 380 -7.91 -20.52 12.01
N GLU A 381 -8.76 -21.42 12.54
CA GLU A 381 -8.63 -21.97 13.89
C GLU A 381 -7.64 -23.13 13.96
N GLU A 382 -7.62 -24.00 12.93
CA GLU A 382 -6.83 -25.25 12.96
C GLU A 382 -5.55 -25.18 12.10
N TYR A 383 -5.48 -24.25 11.13
CA TYR A 383 -4.40 -24.22 10.14
C TYR A 383 -3.68 -22.87 10.01
N ASP A 384 -3.74 -22.05 11.04
CA ASP A 384 -2.93 -20.83 11.17
C ASP A 384 -3.09 -19.83 9.99
N LEU A 385 -4.30 -19.68 9.43
CA LEU A 385 -4.54 -18.77 8.31
C LEU A 385 -4.00 -17.35 8.56
N PHE A 386 -4.20 -16.82 9.78
CA PHE A 386 -3.76 -15.49 10.15
C PHE A 386 -2.25 -15.36 10.39
N SER A 387 -1.51 -16.44 10.49
CA SER A 387 -0.04 -16.44 10.50
C SER A 387 0.57 -16.18 9.11
N CYS A 388 -0.26 -16.28 8.05
CA CYS A 388 0.19 -15.97 6.69
C CYS A 388 0.55 -14.49 6.55
N VAL A 389 1.77 -14.21 6.04
CA VAL A 389 2.31 -12.86 5.81
C VAL A 389 1.96 -12.27 4.44
N ASP A 390 1.02 -12.86 3.74
CA ASP A 390 0.44 -12.41 2.46
C ASP A 390 1.48 -12.13 1.36
N CYS A 391 2.49 -12.98 1.23
CA CYS A 391 3.62 -12.77 0.32
C CYS A 391 3.46 -13.40 -1.09
N GLY A 392 2.46 -14.23 -1.35
CA GLY A 392 2.21 -14.85 -2.66
C GLY A 392 3.17 -15.96 -3.09
N LEU A 393 4.25 -16.25 -2.35
CA LEU A 393 5.26 -17.26 -2.73
C LEU A 393 4.66 -18.66 -2.96
N CYS A 394 3.65 -19.04 -2.20
CA CYS A 394 2.99 -20.35 -2.32
C CYS A 394 2.33 -20.53 -3.69
N THR A 395 1.70 -19.49 -4.24
CA THR A 395 1.14 -19.51 -5.61
C THR A 395 2.25 -19.60 -6.66
N CYS A 396 3.33 -18.83 -6.48
CA CYS A 396 4.44 -18.80 -7.41
C CYS A 396 5.10 -20.16 -7.65
N VAL A 397 5.20 -21.01 -6.60
CA VAL A 397 5.85 -22.32 -6.68
C VAL A 397 4.88 -23.48 -6.91
N CYS A 398 3.57 -23.23 -7.01
CA CYS A 398 2.59 -24.29 -7.17
C CYS A 398 2.65 -24.94 -8.57
N PRO A 399 3.03 -26.23 -8.72
CA PRO A 399 3.10 -26.88 -10.02
C PRO A 399 1.69 -27.07 -10.63
N ALA A 400 0.64 -27.21 -9.82
CA ALA A 400 -0.75 -27.27 -10.26
C ALA A 400 -1.34 -25.90 -10.56
N ARG A 401 -0.57 -24.80 -10.39
CA ARG A 401 -0.99 -23.42 -10.64
C ARG A 401 -2.26 -22.99 -9.91
N ILE A 402 -2.47 -23.54 -8.72
CA ILE A 402 -3.60 -23.17 -7.87
C ILE A 402 -3.42 -21.73 -7.41
N PRO A 403 -4.44 -20.87 -7.49
CA PRO A 403 -4.36 -19.47 -7.05
C PRO A 403 -4.46 -19.36 -5.52
N ILE A 404 -3.50 -19.97 -4.82
CA ILE A 404 -3.49 -20.15 -3.36
C ILE A 404 -3.58 -18.80 -2.64
N PHE A 405 -2.81 -17.82 -3.11
CA PHE A 405 -2.76 -16.49 -2.51
C PHE A 405 -4.12 -15.79 -2.57
N GLN A 406 -4.84 -15.93 -3.68
CA GLN A 406 -6.17 -15.37 -3.85
C GLN A 406 -7.18 -16.01 -2.90
N TYR A 407 -7.13 -17.33 -2.71
CA TYR A 407 -7.96 -18.03 -1.73
C TYR A 407 -7.69 -17.57 -0.30
N ILE A 408 -6.41 -17.40 0.07
CA ILE A 408 -6.03 -16.89 1.39
C ILE A 408 -6.57 -15.48 1.61
N ARG A 409 -6.40 -14.59 0.63
CA ARG A 409 -6.90 -13.21 0.74
C ARG A 409 -8.41 -13.14 0.84
N LEU A 410 -9.12 -13.92 0.02
CA LEU A 410 -10.58 -13.99 0.08
C LEU A 410 -11.05 -14.45 1.45
N ALA A 411 -10.50 -15.55 1.97
CA ALA A 411 -10.89 -16.07 3.28
C ALA A 411 -10.62 -15.07 4.42
N LYS A 412 -9.47 -14.41 4.43
CA LYS A 412 -9.17 -13.36 5.41
C LYS A 412 -10.16 -12.20 5.34
N TYR A 413 -10.53 -11.80 4.13
CA TYR A 413 -11.50 -10.73 3.90
C TYR A 413 -12.88 -11.12 4.44
N GLU A 414 -13.40 -12.27 4.05
CA GLU A 414 -14.72 -12.79 4.51
C GLU A 414 -14.78 -12.91 6.03
N LEU A 415 -13.74 -13.49 6.65
CA LEU A 415 -13.67 -13.61 8.11
C LEU A 415 -13.59 -12.24 8.81
N THR A 416 -12.95 -11.26 8.19
CA THR A 416 -12.91 -9.90 8.75
C THR A 416 -14.29 -9.25 8.72
N LEU A 417 -15.03 -9.42 7.62
CA LEU A 417 -16.41 -8.92 7.51
C LEU A 417 -17.35 -9.59 8.52
N SER A 418 -17.27 -10.93 8.65
CA SER A 418 -18.10 -11.67 9.61
C SER A 418 -17.86 -11.19 11.04
N ARG A 419 -16.60 -11.01 11.44
CA ARG A 419 -16.23 -10.53 12.78
C ARG A 419 -16.68 -9.07 13.02
N ALA A 420 -16.60 -8.22 12.00
CA ALA A 420 -17.09 -6.85 12.11
C ALA A 420 -18.62 -6.82 12.32
N ALA A 421 -19.37 -7.61 11.55
CA ALA A 421 -20.81 -7.73 11.68
C ALA A 421 -21.25 -8.33 13.04
N GLU A 422 -20.49 -9.28 13.58
CA GLU A 422 -20.73 -9.83 14.92
C GLU A 422 -20.50 -8.78 16.00
N ALA A 423 -19.45 -7.95 15.86
CA ALA A 423 -19.13 -6.89 16.81
C ALA A 423 -20.15 -5.74 16.80
N GLU A 424 -20.77 -5.46 15.65
CA GLU A 424 -21.87 -4.46 15.54
C GLU A 424 -23.19 -4.97 16.15
N ASN A 425 -23.41 -6.28 16.20
CA ASN A 425 -24.62 -6.89 16.72
C ASN A 425 -24.52 -7.27 18.22
N ALA A 426 -23.35 -7.15 18.83
CA ALA A 426 -23.08 -7.47 20.24
C ALA A 426 -23.14 -6.22 21.13
#